data_f3eef64b7d3dc0e8dda30daf04254fa0
#
_entry.id   f3eef64b7d3dc0e8dda30daf04254fa0
#
_cell.length_a   1.000
_cell.length_b   1.000
_cell.length_c   1.000
_cell.angle_alpha   90.00
_cell.angle_beta   90.00
_cell.angle_gamma   90.00
#
_symmetry.space_group_name_H-M   'P 1'
#
loop_
_entity.id
_entity.type
_entity.pdbx_description
1 polymer ?
#
loop_
_entity_poly.entity_id
_entity_poly.type
_entity_poly.pdbx_seq_one_letter_code
_entity_poly.pdbx_strand_id
1 'polypeptide(L)'
;MNKTKRIKDAKGKNHVLLIACFLLCIVLTLAYLMLEIARHQYGFEEAGTDRNYHVLVVGQAESQLFLNQVFEGAKSLSEKYNAVVELKVPNSLAENISLQSLIDYSSFVNADGIIAFVHSQSAPFHAALRSDGTDIPVISIGYYLPENPQVSFIGSNYSALGRRIGAESESLFNSRGKAYVVISGISSSPNHSNLLNSLLGYYRARSISNFEVFDKSLKENEESVLQMLCGASLENSALICLTEKDSMTALQLVTAQNEGGKIKILGFGENEALGMYLKKGILSRLISFDPKKIGRTAMTELFEYRNKGYANSYITAELQVRKAENECDAAH
;
A
#
# COMPACT_ATOMS: atom_id res chain seq x y z
N MET A 1 58.56 62.72 28.35
CA MET A 1 58.62 61.24 28.36
C MET A 1 57.35 60.54 28.81
N ASN A 2 56.16 61.20 28.89
CA ASN A 2 54.92 60.61 29.46
C ASN A 2 53.77 60.33 28.40
N LYS A 3 53.81 60.84 27.18
CA LYS A 3 52.76 60.63 26.17
C LYS A 3 52.87 59.30 25.43
N THR A 4 54.09 58.85 25.14
CA THR A 4 54.35 57.59 24.43
C THR A 4 54.02 56.33 25.24
N LYS A 5 54.12 56.39 26.58
CA LYS A 5 53.76 55.29 27.47
C LYS A 5 52.24 55.06 27.52
N ARG A 6 51.46 56.17 27.57
CA ARG A 6 49.98 56.08 27.61
C ARG A 6 49.36 55.54 26.27
N ILE A 7 50.02 55.81 25.13
CA ILE A 7 49.52 55.29 23.81
C ILE A 7 49.82 53.78 23.66
N LYS A 8 50.94 53.29 24.19
CA LYS A 8 51.26 51.84 24.18
C LYS A 8 50.34 51.05 25.11
N ASP A 9 49.99 51.59 26.30
CA ASP A 9 49.08 50.94 27.24
C ASP A 9 47.63 50.92 26.71
N ALA A 10 47.19 51.94 25.98
CA ALA A 10 45.87 51.99 25.36
C ALA A 10 45.76 50.98 24.20
N LYS A 11 46.82 50.82 23.38
CA LYS A 11 46.88 49.81 22.32
C LYS A 11 46.88 48.40 22.84
N GLY A 12 47.59 48.11 23.95
CA GLY A 12 47.59 46.82 24.62
C GLY A 12 46.22 46.45 25.19
N LYS A 13 45.48 47.38 25.81
CA LYS A 13 44.14 47.17 26.32
C LYS A 13 43.12 46.86 25.20
N ASN A 14 43.23 47.54 24.04
CA ASN A 14 42.36 47.26 22.89
C ASN A 14 42.63 45.88 22.25
N HIS A 15 43.84 45.41 22.21
CA HIS A 15 44.16 44.06 21.76
C HIS A 15 43.64 42.98 22.71
N VAL A 16 43.78 43.19 24.02
CA VAL A 16 43.23 42.28 25.06
C VAL A 16 41.67 42.25 24.96
N LEU A 17 41.04 43.41 24.73
CA LEU A 17 39.58 43.47 24.57
C LEU A 17 39.12 42.75 23.29
N LEU A 18 39.84 42.89 22.17
CA LEU A 18 39.57 42.18 20.92
C LEU A 18 39.71 40.67 21.06
N ILE A 19 40.76 40.21 21.76
CA ILE A 19 40.96 38.77 22.01
C ILE A 19 39.84 38.24 22.93
N ALA A 20 39.44 38.99 23.97
CA ALA A 20 38.35 38.61 24.82
C ALA A 20 36.98 38.51 24.08
N CYS A 21 36.67 39.47 23.21
CA CYS A 21 35.47 39.41 22.35
C CYS A 21 35.51 38.22 21.38
N PHE A 22 36.68 37.93 20.78
CA PHE A 22 36.84 36.79 19.89
C PHE A 22 36.63 35.45 20.63
N LEU A 23 37.23 35.31 21.82
CA LEU A 23 37.01 34.12 22.67
C LEU A 23 35.54 33.98 23.09
N LEU A 24 34.85 35.07 23.42
CA LEU A 24 33.42 35.05 23.74
C LEU A 24 32.58 34.59 22.55
N CYS A 25 32.88 35.05 21.33
CA CYS A 25 32.22 34.60 20.13
C CYS A 25 32.42 33.10 19.88
N ILE A 26 33.64 32.59 20.08
CA ILE A 26 33.91 31.15 19.95
C ILE A 26 33.09 30.34 21.00
N VAL A 27 33.05 30.79 22.24
CA VAL A 27 32.26 30.11 23.29
C VAL A 27 30.76 30.11 22.95
N LEU A 28 30.23 31.22 22.47
CA LEU A 28 28.84 31.32 22.05
C LEU A 28 28.51 30.43 20.83
N THR A 29 29.40 30.37 19.85
CA THR A 29 29.21 29.46 18.69
C THR A 29 29.31 27.99 19.08
N LEU A 30 30.23 27.62 19.98
CA LEU A 30 30.29 26.26 20.53
C LEU A 30 29.08 25.90 21.37
N ALA A 31 28.57 26.83 22.19
CA ALA A 31 27.35 26.62 22.95
C ALA A 31 26.12 26.47 22.05
N TYR A 32 26.04 27.26 20.96
CA TYR A 32 24.99 27.12 19.95
C TYR A 32 25.06 25.76 19.25
N LEU A 33 26.25 25.32 18.81
CA LEU A 33 26.46 24.02 18.18
C LEU A 33 26.11 22.87 19.16
N MET A 34 26.50 22.97 20.43
CA MET A 34 26.14 21.99 21.45
C MET A 34 24.63 21.93 21.67
N LEU A 35 23.95 23.06 21.66
CA LEU A 35 22.47 23.15 21.73
C LEU A 35 21.81 22.52 20.50
N GLU A 36 22.35 22.73 19.32
CA GLU A 36 21.86 22.15 18.08
C GLU A 36 22.06 20.63 18.04
N ILE A 37 23.24 20.15 18.48
CA ILE A 37 23.52 18.71 18.64
C ILE A 37 22.61 18.10 19.70
N ALA A 38 22.39 18.76 20.83
CA ALA A 38 21.48 18.31 21.86
C ALA A 38 20.03 18.27 21.37
N ARG A 39 19.59 19.26 20.57
CA ARG A 39 18.29 19.22 19.89
C ARG A 39 18.15 18.01 18.96
N HIS A 40 19.19 17.69 18.19
CA HIS A 40 19.19 16.53 17.31
C HIS A 40 19.31 15.19 18.04
N GLN A 41 20.04 15.12 19.13
CA GLN A 41 20.33 13.88 19.85
C GLN A 41 19.28 13.53 20.92
N TYR A 42 18.67 14.52 21.53
CA TYR A 42 17.70 14.34 22.60
C TYR A 42 16.28 14.68 22.19
N GLY A 43 16.01 14.87 20.86
CA GLY A 43 14.70 15.30 20.39
C GLY A 43 14.02 16.08 21.50
N PHE A 44 14.12 17.39 21.53
CA PHE A 44 13.29 18.14 22.45
C PHE A 44 11.85 17.72 22.12
N GLU A 45 11.32 16.77 22.87
CA GLU A 45 9.89 16.69 23.04
C GLU A 45 9.49 18.11 23.41
N GLU A 46 8.84 18.81 22.48
CA GLU A 46 8.09 19.99 22.85
C GLU A 46 7.23 19.54 24.03
N ALA A 47 7.58 20.03 25.22
CA ALA A 47 6.75 19.93 26.40
C ALA A 47 5.49 20.75 26.12
N GLY A 48 4.58 20.14 25.38
CA GLY A 48 3.37 20.80 24.98
C GLY A 48 2.41 19.79 24.38
N THR A 49 1.50 19.40 25.21
CA THR A 49 0.29 18.63 24.94
C THR A 49 0.50 17.12 24.95
N ASP A 50 -0.10 16.49 25.92
CA ASP A 50 -0.48 15.08 26.07
C ASP A 50 -1.45 14.64 24.94
N ARG A 51 -1.26 15.21 23.72
CA ARG A 51 -2.10 14.96 22.57
C ARG A 51 -1.59 13.74 21.84
N ASN A 52 -2.43 12.72 21.79
CA ASN A 52 -2.17 11.52 21.00
C ASN A 52 -1.97 11.88 19.52
N TYR A 53 -1.05 11.22 18.86
CA TYR A 53 -0.85 11.34 17.42
C TYR A 53 -2.09 10.86 16.67
N HIS A 54 -2.74 11.74 15.90
CA HIS A 54 -4.00 11.44 15.23
C HIS A 54 -3.75 11.01 13.78
N VAL A 55 -4.11 9.78 13.45
CA VAL A 55 -3.98 9.20 12.10
C VAL A 55 -5.36 8.92 11.51
N LEU A 56 -5.59 9.41 10.29
CA LEU A 56 -6.79 9.12 9.52
C LEU A 56 -6.50 8.04 8.47
N VAL A 57 -7.34 7.01 8.45
CA VAL A 57 -7.44 6.05 7.34
C VAL A 57 -8.61 6.48 6.47
N VAL A 58 -8.34 6.81 5.20
CA VAL A 58 -9.34 7.36 4.29
C VAL A 58 -9.42 6.57 2.99
N GLY A 59 -10.60 6.52 2.39
CA GLY A 59 -10.84 5.93 1.08
C GLY A 59 -12.31 5.95 0.70
N GLN A 60 -12.62 5.44 -0.49
CA GLN A 60 -13.96 5.42 -1.04
C GLN A 60 -14.80 4.25 -0.51
N ALA A 61 -16.12 4.35 -0.60
CA ALA A 61 -17.08 3.39 -0.04
C ALA A 61 -16.90 1.96 -0.57
N GLU A 62 -16.49 1.80 -1.84
CA GLU A 62 -16.23 0.50 -2.47
C GLU A 62 -15.13 -0.30 -1.78
N SER A 63 -14.21 0.40 -1.12
CA SER A 63 -13.05 -0.19 -0.45
C SER A 63 -13.26 -0.38 1.06
N GLN A 64 -14.45 -0.14 1.58
CA GLN A 64 -14.73 -0.12 3.02
C GLN A 64 -14.30 -1.41 3.75
N LEU A 65 -14.61 -2.58 3.19
CA LEU A 65 -14.26 -3.87 3.81
C LEU A 65 -12.73 -4.07 3.92
N PHE A 66 -12.01 -3.69 2.87
CA PHE A 66 -10.55 -3.69 2.86
C PHE A 66 -10.00 -2.68 3.86
N LEU A 67 -10.53 -1.45 3.85
CA LEU A 67 -10.10 -0.36 4.73
C LEU A 67 -10.39 -0.63 6.20
N ASN A 68 -11.47 -1.34 6.55
CA ASN A 68 -11.72 -1.80 7.91
C ASN A 68 -10.55 -2.66 8.42
N GLN A 69 -10.02 -3.55 7.60
CA GLN A 69 -8.88 -4.40 7.99
C GLN A 69 -7.56 -3.62 8.03
N VAL A 70 -7.34 -2.67 7.12
CA VAL A 70 -6.21 -1.73 7.17
C VAL A 70 -6.25 -0.92 8.46
N PHE A 71 -7.42 -0.38 8.80
CA PHE A 71 -7.66 0.35 10.05
C PHE A 71 -7.34 -0.51 11.28
N GLU A 72 -7.84 -1.76 11.33
CA GLU A 72 -7.53 -2.67 12.45
C GLU A 72 -6.01 -2.94 12.55
N GLY A 73 -5.34 -3.07 11.40
CA GLY A 73 -3.88 -3.21 11.36
C GLY A 73 -3.16 -1.98 11.91
N ALA A 74 -3.53 -0.78 11.49
CA ALA A 74 -2.97 0.48 12.00
C ALA A 74 -3.27 0.68 13.48
N LYS A 75 -4.52 0.44 13.90
CA LYS A 75 -4.99 0.55 15.28
C LYS A 75 -4.26 -0.40 16.24
N SER A 76 -3.81 -1.57 15.78
CA SER A 76 -3.05 -2.51 16.59
C SER A 76 -1.72 -1.94 17.09
N LEU A 77 -1.24 -0.83 16.52
CA LEU A 77 -0.02 -0.13 16.92
C LEU A 77 -0.30 1.18 17.71
N SER A 78 -1.56 1.47 18.02
CA SER A 78 -1.97 2.71 18.69
C SER A 78 -1.27 2.92 20.03
N GLU A 79 -1.22 1.91 20.89
CA GLU A 79 -0.54 1.97 22.18
C GLU A 79 0.97 2.19 22.02
N LYS A 80 1.59 1.44 21.09
CA LYS A 80 3.03 1.55 20.82
C LYS A 80 3.46 2.96 20.45
N TYR A 81 2.61 3.66 19.71
CA TYR A 81 2.93 4.97 19.14
C TYR A 81 2.20 6.13 19.84
N ASN A 82 1.48 5.87 20.92
CA ASN A 82 0.62 6.86 21.60
C ASN A 82 -0.27 7.60 20.58
N ALA A 83 -1.01 6.84 19.77
CA ALA A 83 -1.77 7.34 18.65
C ALA A 83 -3.25 6.99 18.73
N VAL A 84 -4.09 7.84 18.14
CA VAL A 84 -5.49 7.56 17.83
C VAL A 84 -5.61 7.35 16.33
N VAL A 85 -6.23 6.24 15.93
CA VAL A 85 -6.52 5.96 14.52
C VAL A 85 -8.01 6.08 14.30
N GLU A 86 -8.40 6.81 13.27
CA GLU A 86 -9.79 7.00 12.86
C GLU A 86 -9.96 6.51 11.41
N LEU A 87 -11.07 5.83 11.13
CA LEU A 87 -11.46 5.43 9.78
C LEU A 87 -12.52 6.38 9.25
N LYS A 88 -12.26 7.01 8.10
CA LYS A 88 -13.19 7.90 7.41
C LYS A 88 -13.45 7.39 6.00
N VAL A 89 -14.60 6.75 5.83
CA VAL A 89 -15.11 6.23 4.56
C VAL A 89 -16.54 6.75 4.39
N PRO A 90 -16.99 7.14 3.18
CA PRO A 90 -18.38 7.50 2.93
C PRO A 90 -19.34 6.37 3.32
N ASN A 91 -20.50 6.72 3.87
CA ASN A 91 -21.47 5.72 4.37
C ASN A 91 -22.17 4.95 3.26
N SER A 92 -22.20 5.47 2.05
CA SER A 92 -22.81 4.81 0.90
C SER A 92 -22.13 5.17 -0.41
N LEU A 93 -22.32 4.30 -1.42
CA LEU A 93 -21.89 4.55 -2.81
C LEU A 93 -22.61 5.76 -3.45
N ALA A 94 -23.75 6.17 -2.91
CA ALA A 94 -24.51 7.33 -3.37
C ALA A 94 -23.86 8.66 -2.94
N GLU A 95 -23.04 8.65 -1.89
CA GLU A 95 -22.23 9.80 -1.49
C GLU A 95 -20.98 9.86 -2.38
N ASN A 96 -21.05 10.60 -3.49
CA ASN A 96 -19.95 10.79 -4.41
C ASN A 96 -18.90 11.76 -3.81
N ILE A 97 -18.29 11.36 -2.69
CA ILE A 97 -17.25 12.12 -2.00
C ILE A 97 -15.90 11.80 -2.66
N SER A 98 -15.21 12.82 -3.14
CA SER A 98 -13.89 12.64 -3.74
C SER A 98 -12.83 12.28 -2.69
N LEU A 99 -11.75 11.61 -3.13
CA LEU A 99 -10.60 11.35 -2.25
C LEU A 99 -10.00 12.66 -1.71
N GLN A 100 -9.97 13.72 -2.53
CA GLN A 100 -9.52 15.06 -2.09
C GLN A 100 -10.34 15.57 -0.90
N SER A 101 -11.66 15.45 -0.94
CA SER A 101 -12.53 15.90 0.16
C SER A 101 -12.26 15.15 1.47
N LEU A 102 -11.88 13.85 1.38
CA LEU A 102 -11.52 13.06 2.56
C LEU A 102 -10.13 13.48 3.09
N ILE A 103 -9.22 13.86 2.21
CA ILE A 103 -7.90 14.38 2.57
C ILE A 103 -8.05 15.78 3.20
N ASP A 104 -8.90 16.65 2.63
CA ASP A 104 -9.19 17.98 3.21
C ASP A 104 -9.82 17.90 4.60
N TYR A 105 -10.63 16.85 4.84
CA TYR A 105 -11.18 16.57 6.18
C TYR A 105 -10.06 16.37 7.22
N SER A 106 -8.90 15.85 6.84
CA SER A 106 -7.76 15.69 7.76
C SER A 106 -7.21 17.03 8.28
N SER A 107 -7.25 18.10 7.44
CA SER A 107 -6.94 19.46 7.88
C SER A 107 -7.94 19.96 8.91
N PHE A 108 -9.24 19.71 8.68
CA PHE A 108 -10.31 20.14 9.57
C PHE A 108 -10.20 19.52 10.97
N VAL A 109 -9.89 18.22 11.05
CA VAL A 109 -9.71 17.51 12.33
C VAL A 109 -8.29 17.65 12.89
N ASN A 110 -7.43 18.40 12.19
CA ASN A 110 -6.03 18.61 12.53
C ASN A 110 -5.29 17.27 12.78
N ALA A 111 -5.41 16.35 11.81
CA ALA A 111 -4.73 15.07 11.84
C ALA A 111 -3.20 15.23 11.72
N ASP A 112 -2.46 14.27 12.23
CA ASP A 112 -0.99 14.26 12.17
C ASP A 112 -0.44 13.41 11.04
N GLY A 113 -1.26 12.51 10.48
CA GLY A 113 -0.91 11.66 9.36
C GLY A 113 -2.13 11.04 8.69
N ILE A 114 -1.99 10.65 7.43
CA ILE A 114 -3.05 10.09 6.60
C ILE A 114 -2.56 8.77 5.99
N ILE A 115 -3.42 7.75 6.03
CA ILE A 115 -3.29 6.51 5.25
C ILE A 115 -4.41 6.57 4.21
N ALA A 116 -4.08 6.84 2.94
CA ALA A 116 -5.04 7.07 1.87
C ALA A 116 -5.09 5.90 0.89
N PHE A 117 -6.28 5.31 0.70
CA PHE A 117 -6.48 4.33 -0.36
C PHE A 117 -6.76 5.04 -1.69
N VAL A 118 -5.88 4.80 -2.65
CA VAL A 118 -5.95 5.35 -4.01
C VAL A 118 -6.47 4.30 -4.96
N HIS A 119 -7.57 4.57 -5.63
CA HIS A 119 -8.14 3.71 -6.67
C HIS A 119 -7.47 3.99 -8.01
N SER A 120 -7.51 3.03 -8.95
CA SER A 120 -6.98 3.22 -10.31
C SER A 120 -7.66 4.34 -11.09
N GLN A 121 -8.87 4.72 -10.70
CA GLN A 121 -9.67 5.80 -11.30
C GLN A 121 -9.66 7.09 -10.46
N SER A 122 -8.92 7.13 -9.35
CA SER A 122 -8.82 8.33 -8.53
C SER A 122 -8.07 9.43 -9.28
N ALA A 123 -8.57 10.66 -9.20
CA ALA A 123 -7.79 11.84 -9.60
C ALA A 123 -6.63 12.05 -8.61
N PRO A 124 -5.53 12.68 -9.04
CA PRO A 124 -4.49 13.14 -8.12
C PRO A 124 -5.08 14.06 -7.05
N PHE A 125 -4.49 14.02 -5.85
CA PHE A 125 -4.90 14.90 -4.75
C PHE A 125 -3.77 15.85 -4.36
N HIS A 126 -4.14 16.95 -3.69
CA HIS A 126 -3.21 17.91 -3.12
C HIS A 126 -2.96 17.61 -1.63
N ALA A 127 -1.82 18.09 -1.12
CA ALA A 127 -1.50 17.96 0.29
C ALA A 127 -2.53 18.67 1.17
N ALA A 128 -2.90 18.03 2.27
CA ALA A 128 -3.63 18.67 3.35
C ALA A 128 -2.65 19.39 4.29
N LEU A 129 -3.07 20.54 4.82
CA LEU A 129 -2.23 21.37 5.67
C LEU A 129 -2.71 21.30 7.13
N ARG A 130 -1.78 21.31 8.05
CA ARG A 130 -2.05 21.56 9.48
C ARG A 130 -2.36 23.05 9.69
N SER A 131 -2.83 23.35 10.90
CA SER A 131 -3.11 24.74 11.31
C SER A 131 -1.88 25.65 11.32
N ASP A 132 -0.67 25.10 11.41
CA ASP A 132 0.61 25.81 11.34
C ASP A 132 1.13 25.99 9.91
N GLY A 133 0.39 25.50 8.90
CA GLY A 133 0.73 25.59 7.49
C GLY A 133 1.69 24.50 6.99
N THR A 134 2.05 23.52 7.82
CA THR A 134 2.86 22.37 7.42
C THR A 134 2.02 21.29 6.78
N ASP A 135 2.59 20.52 5.84
CA ASP A 135 1.93 19.41 5.18
C ASP A 135 1.63 18.28 6.17
N ILE A 136 0.44 17.69 6.06
CA ILE A 136 0.10 16.43 6.73
C ILE A 136 0.67 15.28 5.89
N PRO A 137 1.58 14.44 6.43
CA PRO A 137 2.18 13.35 5.67
C PRO A 137 1.14 12.32 5.27
N VAL A 138 1.19 11.88 4.00
CA VAL A 138 0.29 10.89 3.42
C VAL A 138 1.06 9.63 3.06
N ILE A 139 0.62 8.49 3.56
CA ILE A 139 0.98 7.17 3.03
C ILE A 139 -0.12 6.73 2.09
N SER A 140 0.18 6.61 0.80
CA SER A 140 -0.77 6.06 -0.17
C SER A 140 -0.71 4.54 -0.19
N ILE A 141 -1.87 3.91 -0.30
CA ILE A 141 -2.02 2.46 -0.49
C ILE A 141 -2.90 2.19 -1.72
N GLY A 142 -2.69 1.06 -2.39
CA GLY A 142 -3.49 0.65 -3.55
C GLY A 142 -2.83 0.99 -4.87
N TYR A 143 -3.27 2.03 -5.57
CA TYR A 143 -2.75 2.44 -6.87
C TYR A 143 -1.74 3.59 -6.74
N TYR A 144 -0.59 3.46 -7.41
CA TYR A 144 0.45 4.50 -7.39
C TYR A 144 0.14 5.61 -8.40
N LEU A 145 0.03 6.83 -7.91
CA LEU A 145 -0.05 8.05 -8.72
C LEU A 145 1.17 8.93 -8.41
N PRO A 146 2.07 9.14 -9.38
CA PRO A 146 3.31 9.91 -9.15
C PRO A 146 3.06 11.39 -8.80
N GLU A 147 1.92 11.93 -9.21
CA GLU A 147 1.52 13.31 -8.96
C GLU A 147 1.05 13.57 -7.52
N ASN A 148 0.76 12.51 -6.76
CA ASN A 148 0.31 12.65 -5.38
C ASN A 148 1.47 13.04 -4.44
N PRO A 149 1.23 13.95 -3.48
CA PRO A 149 2.24 14.37 -2.51
C PRO A 149 2.41 13.35 -1.36
N GLN A 150 2.57 12.08 -1.70
CA GLN A 150 2.76 11.01 -0.72
C GLN A 150 4.21 10.93 -0.25
N VAL A 151 4.43 10.75 1.05
CA VAL A 151 5.76 10.52 1.63
C VAL A 151 6.20 9.06 1.48
N SER A 152 5.24 8.13 1.31
CA SER A 152 5.47 6.72 1.03
C SER A 152 4.28 6.12 0.29
N PHE A 153 4.53 5.04 -0.45
CA PHE A 153 3.51 4.25 -1.11
C PHE A 153 3.66 2.76 -0.76
N ILE A 154 2.55 2.12 -0.39
CA ILE A 154 2.51 0.67 -0.14
C ILE A 154 1.61 0.04 -1.18
N GLY A 155 2.17 -0.78 -2.06
CA GLY A 155 1.42 -1.36 -3.16
C GLY A 155 2.05 -2.60 -3.78
N SER A 156 1.48 -3.02 -4.91
CA SER A 156 1.81 -4.27 -5.56
C SER A 156 3.04 -4.16 -6.45
N ASN A 157 3.94 -5.12 -6.32
CA ASN A 157 4.86 -5.42 -7.40
C ASN A 157 4.17 -6.39 -8.38
N TYR A 158 3.58 -5.85 -9.45
CA TYR A 158 2.80 -6.64 -10.40
C TYR A 158 3.62 -7.72 -11.12
N SER A 159 4.92 -7.52 -11.28
CA SER A 159 5.80 -8.57 -11.81
C SER A 159 6.00 -9.72 -10.82
N ALA A 160 6.16 -9.43 -9.54
CA ALA A 160 6.23 -10.44 -8.50
C ALA A 160 4.89 -11.17 -8.34
N LEU A 161 3.77 -10.43 -8.41
CA LEU A 161 2.42 -10.98 -8.37
C LEU A 161 2.19 -11.94 -9.54
N GLY A 162 2.54 -11.57 -10.78
CA GLY A 162 2.39 -12.45 -11.94
C GLY A 162 3.17 -13.76 -11.82
N ARG A 163 4.42 -13.68 -11.35
CA ARG A 163 5.20 -14.90 -11.07
C ARG A 163 4.59 -15.75 -9.96
N ARG A 164 4.05 -15.13 -8.90
CA ARG A 164 3.40 -15.86 -7.80
C ARG A 164 2.14 -16.56 -8.28
N ILE A 165 1.30 -15.88 -9.07
CA ILE A 165 0.11 -16.49 -9.69
C ILE A 165 0.53 -17.65 -10.58
N GLY A 166 1.58 -17.51 -11.39
CA GLY A 166 2.13 -18.59 -12.21
C GLY A 166 2.50 -19.82 -11.37
N ALA A 167 3.25 -19.62 -10.30
CA ALA A 167 3.66 -20.71 -9.40
C ALA A 167 2.47 -21.41 -8.71
N GLU A 168 1.49 -20.63 -8.25
CA GLU A 168 0.31 -21.21 -7.62
C GLU A 168 -0.62 -21.89 -8.62
N SER A 169 -0.69 -21.42 -9.86
CA SER A 169 -1.53 -22.02 -10.90
C SER A 169 -0.99 -23.34 -11.43
N GLU A 170 0.34 -23.53 -11.49
CA GLU A 170 1.01 -24.69 -12.08
C GLU A 170 0.49 -26.04 -11.52
N SER A 171 0.12 -26.07 -10.23
CA SER A 171 -0.42 -27.28 -9.58
C SER A 171 -1.93 -27.47 -9.71
N LEU A 172 -2.64 -26.54 -10.38
CA LEU A 172 -4.09 -26.63 -10.55
C LEU A 172 -4.52 -27.34 -11.84
N PHE A 173 -3.62 -27.47 -12.81
CA PHE A 173 -3.87 -28.16 -14.06
C PHE A 173 -2.68 -29.08 -14.41
N ASN A 174 -2.87 -29.98 -15.35
CA ASN A 174 -1.85 -30.94 -15.76
C ASN A 174 -1.70 -30.98 -17.30
N SER A 175 -0.86 -31.85 -17.82
CA SER A 175 -0.60 -31.98 -19.27
C SER A 175 -1.82 -32.40 -20.08
N ARG A 176 -2.88 -32.94 -19.48
CA ARG A 176 -4.13 -33.32 -20.15
C ARG A 176 -5.15 -32.18 -20.18
N GLY A 177 -4.98 -31.17 -19.30
CA GLY A 177 -5.84 -30.00 -19.20
C GLY A 177 -5.18 -28.75 -19.74
N LYS A 178 -5.83 -27.60 -19.52
CA LYS A 178 -5.43 -26.28 -20.02
C LYS A 178 -5.59 -25.22 -18.95
N ALA A 179 -4.66 -24.27 -18.89
CA ALA A 179 -4.84 -23.06 -18.09
C ALA A 179 -5.55 -21.99 -18.91
N TYR A 180 -6.69 -21.54 -18.44
CA TYR A 180 -7.45 -20.45 -19.03
C TYR A 180 -7.20 -19.17 -18.21
N VAL A 181 -6.37 -18.28 -18.75
CA VAL A 181 -5.96 -17.04 -18.08
C VAL A 181 -6.88 -15.90 -18.48
N VAL A 182 -7.55 -15.29 -17.53
CA VAL A 182 -8.51 -14.20 -17.76
C VAL A 182 -8.00 -12.92 -17.12
N ILE A 183 -7.97 -11.86 -17.92
CA ILE A 183 -7.59 -10.53 -17.47
C ILE A 183 -8.40 -9.47 -18.22
N SER A 184 -9.14 -8.63 -17.47
CA SER A 184 -9.85 -7.48 -18.02
C SER A 184 -9.04 -6.19 -17.86
N GLY A 185 -9.27 -5.22 -18.77
CA GLY A 185 -8.68 -3.90 -18.67
C GLY A 185 -7.17 -3.84 -18.96
N ILE A 186 -6.63 -4.78 -19.73
CA ILE A 186 -5.20 -4.83 -20.07
C ILE A 186 -4.75 -3.59 -20.84
N SER A 187 -5.59 -3.09 -21.74
CA SER A 187 -5.29 -1.91 -22.57
C SER A 187 -5.34 -0.60 -21.81
N SER A 188 -6.02 -0.56 -20.67
CA SER A 188 -6.20 0.63 -19.84
C SER A 188 -5.24 0.70 -18.64
N SER A 189 -4.45 -0.36 -18.40
CA SER A 189 -3.56 -0.43 -17.23
C SER A 189 -2.22 -1.08 -17.58
N PRO A 190 -1.11 -0.31 -17.58
CA PRO A 190 0.24 -0.86 -17.70
C PRO A 190 0.56 -1.92 -16.64
N ASN A 191 -0.05 -1.82 -15.46
CA ASN A 191 0.11 -2.77 -14.39
C ASN A 191 -0.46 -4.14 -14.74
N HIS A 192 -1.62 -4.18 -15.42
CA HIS A 192 -2.22 -5.43 -15.90
C HIS A 192 -1.35 -6.08 -16.99
N SER A 193 -0.78 -5.29 -17.88
CA SER A 193 0.17 -5.79 -18.89
C SER A 193 1.41 -6.39 -18.24
N ASN A 194 1.98 -5.75 -17.22
CA ASN A 194 3.13 -6.26 -16.46
C ASN A 194 2.79 -7.56 -15.70
N LEU A 195 1.59 -7.62 -15.11
CA LEU A 195 1.07 -8.79 -14.43
C LEU A 195 1.00 -10.00 -15.38
N LEU A 196 0.30 -9.83 -16.51
CA LEU A 196 0.14 -10.88 -17.52
C LEU A 196 1.50 -11.31 -18.11
N ASN A 197 2.33 -10.36 -18.53
CA ASN A 197 3.65 -10.66 -19.09
C ASN A 197 4.54 -11.45 -18.13
N SER A 198 4.45 -11.16 -16.84
CA SER A 198 5.23 -11.87 -15.81
C SER A 198 4.70 -13.28 -15.53
N LEU A 199 3.37 -13.48 -15.58
CA LEU A 199 2.75 -14.81 -15.55
C LEU A 199 3.18 -15.63 -16.76
N LEU A 200 3.05 -15.10 -17.97
CA LEU A 200 3.44 -15.78 -19.21
C LEU A 200 4.96 -16.04 -19.27
N GLY A 201 5.76 -15.13 -18.71
CA GLY A 201 7.21 -15.34 -18.51
C GLY A 201 7.52 -16.53 -17.62
N TYR A 202 6.76 -16.69 -16.53
CA TYR A 202 6.86 -17.85 -15.65
C TYR A 202 6.51 -19.15 -16.41
N TYR A 203 5.39 -19.17 -17.15
CA TYR A 203 4.98 -20.35 -17.93
C TYR A 203 6.04 -20.74 -18.97
N ARG A 204 6.58 -19.75 -19.71
CA ARG A 204 7.68 -20.00 -20.65
C ARG A 204 8.92 -20.60 -20.00
N ALA A 205 9.34 -20.07 -18.85
CA ALA A 205 10.50 -20.57 -18.12
C ALA A 205 10.31 -22.02 -17.62
N ARG A 206 9.05 -22.46 -17.42
CA ARG A 206 8.67 -23.82 -17.00
C ARG A 206 8.25 -24.71 -18.16
N SER A 207 8.39 -24.25 -19.42
CA SER A 207 7.95 -24.97 -20.63
C SER A 207 6.46 -25.35 -20.61
N ILE A 208 5.63 -24.54 -19.95
CA ILE A 208 4.18 -24.70 -19.92
C ILE A 208 3.64 -24.05 -21.19
N SER A 209 3.03 -24.82 -22.10
CA SER A 209 2.48 -24.37 -23.37
C SER A 209 0.97 -24.54 -23.49
N ASN A 210 0.35 -25.33 -22.61
CA ASN A 210 -1.09 -25.64 -22.63
C ASN A 210 -1.91 -24.58 -21.89
N PHE A 211 -1.87 -23.33 -22.37
CA PHE A 211 -2.67 -22.23 -21.83
C PHE A 211 -3.34 -21.42 -22.93
N GLU A 212 -4.38 -20.68 -22.56
CA GLU A 212 -5.08 -19.72 -23.40
C GLU A 212 -5.35 -18.44 -22.62
N VAL A 213 -5.21 -17.28 -23.26
CA VAL A 213 -5.40 -15.97 -22.62
C VAL A 213 -6.64 -15.30 -23.17
N PHE A 214 -7.52 -14.89 -22.27
CA PHE A 214 -8.68 -14.03 -22.51
C PHE A 214 -8.36 -12.64 -22.00
N ASP A 215 -8.16 -11.69 -22.89
CA ASP A 215 -7.76 -10.31 -22.59
C ASP A 215 -8.93 -9.33 -22.43
N LYS A 216 -10.14 -9.85 -22.30
CA LYS A 216 -11.38 -9.09 -22.11
C LYS A 216 -12.08 -9.53 -20.83
N SER A 217 -13.10 -8.77 -20.42
CA SER A 217 -13.91 -9.21 -19.29
C SER A 217 -14.67 -10.50 -19.63
N LEU A 218 -14.97 -11.33 -18.62
CA LEU A 218 -15.73 -12.57 -18.84
C LEU A 218 -17.13 -12.32 -19.44
N LYS A 219 -17.76 -11.16 -19.12
CA LYS A 219 -19.02 -10.78 -19.75
C LYS A 219 -18.89 -10.59 -21.27
N GLU A 220 -17.80 -9.97 -21.71
CA GLU A 220 -17.51 -9.75 -23.14
C GLU A 220 -17.13 -11.05 -23.87
N ASN A 221 -16.67 -12.05 -23.12
CA ASN A 221 -16.28 -13.37 -23.62
C ASN A 221 -17.21 -14.49 -23.11
N GLU A 222 -18.43 -14.18 -22.68
CA GLU A 222 -19.34 -15.13 -22.04
C GLU A 222 -19.56 -16.39 -22.89
N GLU A 223 -19.77 -16.23 -24.19
CA GLU A 223 -19.93 -17.36 -25.10
C GLU A 223 -18.68 -18.27 -25.14
N SER A 224 -17.48 -17.69 -25.22
CA SER A 224 -16.22 -18.46 -25.21
C SER A 224 -16.00 -19.16 -23.86
N VAL A 225 -16.35 -18.51 -22.77
CA VAL A 225 -16.27 -19.10 -21.42
C VAL A 225 -17.27 -20.22 -21.25
N LEU A 226 -18.50 -20.06 -21.74
CA LEU A 226 -19.53 -21.10 -21.71
C LEU A 226 -19.13 -22.31 -22.56
N GLN A 227 -18.55 -22.11 -23.75
CA GLN A 227 -18.02 -23.19 -24.57
C GLN A 227 -16.89 -23.94 -23.86
N MET A 228 -16.00 -23.22 -23.18
CA MET A 228 -14.94 -23.80 -22.36
C MET A 228 -15.53 -24.64 -21.22
N LEU A 229 -16.52 -24.13 -20.48
CA LEU A 229 -17.16 -24.84 -19.36
C LEU A 229 -17.97 -26.07 -19.79
N CYS A 230 -18.41 -26.13 -21.03
CA CYS A 230 -19.09 -27.29 -21.64
C CYS A 230 -18.11 -28.32 -22.23
N GLY A 231 -16.79 -28.05 -22.24
CA GLY A 231 -15.78 -28.93 -22.81
C GLY A 231 -15.45 -30.14 -21.94
N ALA A 232 -15.04 -31.27 -22.59
CA ALA A 232 -14.82 -32.56 -21.94
C ALA A 232 -13.57 -32.64 -21.03
N SER A 233 -12.75 -31.59 -20.94
CA SER A 233 -11.45 -31.62 -20.23
C SER A 233 -11.36 -30.73 -19.00
N LEU A 234 -12.51 -30.36 -18.41
CA LEU A 234 -12.56 -29.44 -17.25
C LEU A 234 -11.85 -29.97 -16.01
N GLU A 235 -11.93 -31.28 -15.72
CA GLU A 235 -11.35 -31.88 -14.52
C GLU A 235 -9.83 -31.68 -14.39
N ASN A 236 -9.13 -31.52 -15.53
CA ASN A 236 -7.69 -31.35 -15.58
C ASN A 236 -7.27 -29.91 -15.90
N SER A 237 -8.23 -28.99 -15.97
CA SER A 237 -8.04 -27.60 -16.39
C SER A 237 -8.21 -26.64 -15.23
N ALA A 238 -7.63 -25.44 -15.38
CA ALA A 238 -7.75 -24.38 -14.38
C ALA A 238 -8.14 -23.06 -15.04
N LEU A 239 -8.97 -22.29 -14.32
CA LEU A 239 -9.33 -20.91 -14.64
C LEU A 239 -8.53 -19.98 -13.74
N ILE A 240 -7.73 -19.11 -14.34
CA ILE A 240 -6.79 -18.22 -13.64
C ILE A 240 -7.26 -16.79 -13.85
N CYS A 241 -7.88 -16.18 -12.83
CA CYS A 241 -8.42 -14.84 -12.89
C CYS A 241 -7.41 -13.86 -12.29
N LEU A 242 -6.98 -12.86 -13.09
CA LEU A 242 -5.92 -11.93 -12.70
C LEU A 242 -6.44 -10.63 -12.05
N THR A 243 -7.76 -10.39 -12.09
CA THR A 243 -8.39 -9.25 -11.43
C THR A 243 -9.52 -9.72 -10.50
N GLU A 244 -9.88 -8.89 -9.53
CA GLU A 244 -11.00 -9.17 -8.62
C GLU A 244 -12.33 -9.27 -9.39
N LYS A 245 -12.53 -8.37 -10.37
CA LYS A 245 -13.72 -8.37 -11.23
C LYS A 245 -13.85 -9.69 -11.98
N ASP A 246 -12.77 -10.15 -12.60
CA ASP A 246 -12.77 -11.41 -13.35
C ASP A 246 -12.98 -12.61 -12.43
N SER A 247 -12.37 -12.59 -11.23
CA SER A 247 -12.58 -13.62 -10.21
C SER A 247 -14.04 -13.75 -9.80
N MET A 248 -14.70 -12.63 -9.51
CA MET A 248 -16.12 -12.61 -9.15
C MET A 248 -17.01 -13.07 -10.30
N THR A 249 -16.76 -12.58 -11.52
CA THR A 249 -17.55 -12.96 -12.69
C THR A 249 -17.41 -14.45 -13.00
N ALA A 250 -16.18 -14.98 -12.95
CA ALA A 250 -15.92 -16.40 -13.14
C ALA A 250 -16.69 -17.28 -12.14
N LEU A 251 -16.65 -16.92 -10.86
CA LEU A 251 -17.33 -17.68 -9.81
C LEU A 251 -18.85 -17.63 -9.96
N GLN A 252 -19.41 -16.50 -10.39
CA GLN A 252 -20.84 -16.38 -10.70
C GLN A 252 -21.25 -17.29 -11.87
N LEU A 253 -20.47 -17.29 -12.98
CA LEU A 253 -20.72 -18.12 -14.14
C LEU A 253 -20.64 -19.62 -13.82
N VAL A 254 -19.57 -20.04 -13.15
CA VAL A 254 -19.37 -21.44 -12.76
C VAL A 254 -20.46 -21.92 -11.81
N THR A 255 -20.92 -21.07 -10.91
CA THR A 255 -22.01 -21.40 -9.97
C THR A 255 -23.34 -21.49 -10.71
N ALA A 256 -23.63 -20.58 -11.65
CA ALA A 256 -24.86 -20.59 -12.43
C ALA A 256 -24.98 -21.83 -13.33
N GLN A 257 -23.86 -22.37 -13.83
CA GLN A 257 -23.81 -23.57 -14.67
C GLN A 257 -23.75 -24.89 -13.88
N ASN A 258 -23.79 -24.83 -12.54
CA ASN A 258 -23.59 -26.02 -11.68
C ASN A 258 -22.25 -26.74 -11.90
N GLU A 259 -21.25 -26.04 -12.39
CA GLU A 259 -19.89 -26.56 -12.67
C GLU A 259 -18.93 -26.36 -11.49
N GLY A 260 -19.45 -25.94 -10.33
CA GLY A 260 -18.67 -25.74 -9.11
C GLY A 260 -17.90 -27.02 -8.72
N GLY A 261 -16.60 -26.91 -8.61
CA GLY A 261 -15.72 -28.05 -8.26
C GLY A 261 -15.22 -28.89 -9.44
N LYS A 262 -15.78 -28.75 -10.66
CA LYS A 262 -15.30 -29.45 -11.85
C LYS A 262 -14.06 -28.81 -12.46
N ILE A 263 -13.96 -27.48 -12.42
CA ILE A 263 -12.78 -26.74 -12.83
C ILE A 263 -12.10 -26.12 -11.61
N LYS A 264 -10.78 -26.18 -11.55
CA LYS A 264 -10.00 -25.51 -10.51
C LYS A 264 -9.92 -24.02 -10.83
N ILE A 265 -10.24 -23.17 -9.84
CA ILE A 265 -10.22 -21.71 -10.03
C ILE A 265 -9.17 -21.10 -9.09
N LEU A 266 -8.27 -20.31 -9.67
CA LEU A 266 -7.41 -19.39 -8.95
C LEU A 266 -7.96 -17.99 -9.14
N GLY A 267 -8.34 -17.32 -8.06
CA GLY A 267 -8.81 -15.94 -8.05
C GLY A 267 -7.82 -15.00 -7.39
N PHE A 268 -7.94 -13.73 -7.75
CA PHE A 268 -7.22 -12.61 -7.13
C PHE A 268 -8.22 -11.57 -6.64
N GLY A 269 -8.01 -11.02 -5.44
CA GLY A 269 -8.80 -9.91 -4.91
C GLY A 269 -8.99 -9.94 -3.40
N GLU A 270 -9.60 -8.86 -2.89
CA GLU A 270 -9.80 -8.60 -1.46
C GLU A 270 -11.29 -8.72 -1.03
N ASN A 271 -12.18 -8.98 -1.98
CA ASN A 271 -13.61 -9.07 -1.73
C ASN A 271 -13.94 -10.23 -0.78
N GLU A 272 -14.76 -9.96 0.24
CA GLU A 272 -15.19 -10.97 1.23
C GLU A 272 -15.91 -12.15 0.58
N ALA A 273 -16.69 -11.91 -0.49
CA ALA A 273 -17.38 -12.95 -1.22
C ALA A 273 -16.41 -14.00 -1.79
N LEU A 274 -15.20 -13.61 -2.22
CA LEU A 274 -14.16 -14.54 -2.66
C LEU A 274 -13.77 -15.52 -1.53
N GLY A 275 -13.69 -15.01 -0.30
CA GLY A 275 -13.46 -15.84 0.88
C GLY A 275 -14.57 -16.85 1.14
N MET A 276 -15.83 -16.49 0.87
CA MET A 276 -16.96 -17.43 0.99
C MET A 276 -16.92 -18.52 -0.08
N TYR A 277 -16.58 -18.19 -1.33
CA TYR A 277 -16.40 -19.17 -2.40
C TYR A 277 -15.22 -20.12 -2.12
N LEU A 278 -14.16 -19.61 -1.50
CA LEU A 278 -13.02 -20.42 -1.07
C LEU A 278 -13.44 -21.45 -0.01
N LYS A 279 -14.17 -21.02 1.03
CA LYS A 279 -14.70 -21.91 2.09
C LYS A 279 -15.67 -22.95 1.55
N LYS A 280 -16.43 -22.63 0.50
CA LYS A 280 -17.33 -23.58 -0.18
C LYS A 280 -16.61 -24.54 -1.12
N GLY A 281 -15.30 -24.39 -1.32
CA GLY A 281 -14.50 -25.21 -2.25
C GLY A 281 -14.78 -24.95 -3.73
N ILE A 282 -15.56 -23.89 -4.07
CA ILE A 282 -15.83 -23.46 -5.46
C ILE A 282 -14.58 -22.75 -6.01
N LEU A 283 -13.98 -21.88 -5.21
CA LEU A 283 -12.67 -21.27 -5.48
C LEU A 283 -11.59 -22.16 -4.87
N SER A 284 -10.63 -22.62 -5.69
CA SER A 284 -9.56 -23.52 -5.22
C SER A 284 -8.45 -22.76 -4.50
N ARG A 285 -8.04 -21.59 -5.05
CA ARG A 285 -7.03 -20.72 -4.48
C ARG A 285 -7.41 -19.27 -4.62
N LEU A 286 -7.10 -18.52 -3.57
CA LEU A 286 -7.28 -17.07 -3.54
C LEU A 286 -5.95 -16.40 -3.21
N ILE A 287 -5.47 -15.56 -4.11
CA ILE A 287 -4.34 -14.67 -3.87
C ILE A 287 -4.89 -13.29 -3.51
N SER A 288 -4.41 -12.74 -2.41
CA SER A 288 -4.83 -11.45 -1.88
C SER A 288 -3.64 -10.75 -1.21
N PHE A 289 -3.80 -9.47 -0.86
CA PHE A 289 -2.87 -8.79 0.04
C PHE A 289 -3.26 -9.06 1.50
N ASP A 290 -2.33 -8.77 2.44
CA ASP A 290 -2.64 -8.71 3.87
C ASP A 290 -2.98 -7.26 4.26
N PRO A 291 -4.26 -6.88 4.33
CA PRO A 291 -4.64 -5.50 4.61
C PRO A 291 -4.27 -5.08 6.04
N LYS A 292 -4.27 -6.00 7.01
CA LYS A 292 -3.82 -5.69 8.37
C LYS A 292 -2.32 -5.41 8.42
N LYS A 293 -1.52 -6.15 7.64
CA LYS A 293 -0.09 -5.89 7.52
C LYS A 293 0.17 -4.56 6.81
N ILE A 294 -0.59 -4.23 5.76
CA ILE A 294 -0.55 -2.93 5.09
C ILE A 294 -0.79 -1.81 6.10
N GLY A 295 -1.83 -1.91 6.93
CA GLY A 295 -2.14 -0.93 7.97
C GLY A 295 -1.02 -0.75 9.00
N ARG A 296 -0.45 -1.87 9.48
CA ARG A 296 0.71 -1.82 10.39
C ARG A 296 1.93 -1.16 9.75
N THR A 297 2.21 -1.50 8.50
CA THR A 297 3.33 -0.92 7.74
C THR A 297 3.13 0.57 7.53
N ALA A 298 1.94 1.00 7.09
CA ALA A 298 1.62 2.41 6.89
C ALA A 298 1.76 3.22 8.19
N MET A 299 1.28 2.68 9.31
CA MET A 299 1.43 3.31 10.60
C MET A 299 2.91 3.45 11.00
N THR A 300 3.72 2.41 10.75
CA THR A 300 5.16 2.43 11.02
C THR A 300 5.86 3.50 10.17
N GLU A 301 5.55 3.58 8.88
CA GLU A 301 6.16 4.57 7.98
C GLU A 301 5.78 6.03 8.35
N LEU A 302 4.54 6.28 8.81
CA LEU A 302 4.17 7.60 9.33
C LEU A 302 5.04 7.99 10.53
N PHE A 303 5.30 7.05 11.44
CA PHE A 303 6.14 7.31 12.60
C PHE A 303 7.63 7.41 12.27
N GLU A 304 8.13 6.64 11.31
CA GLU A 304 9.48 6.79 10.78
C GLU A 304 9.66 8.18 10.16
N TYR A 305 8.68 8.62 9.34
CA TYR A 305 8.68 9.96 8.76
C TYR A 305 8.66 11.05 9.82
N ARG A 306 7.77 10.94 10.84
CA ARG A 306 7.72 11.88 11.97
C ARG A 306 9.06 12.01 12.68
N ASN A 307 9.73 10.89 12.95
CA ASN A 307 10.93 10.87 13.79
C ASN A 307 12.21 11.22 13.00
N LYS A 308 12.26 10.86 11.71
CA LYS A 308 13.48 10.96 10.90
C LYS A 308 13.38 12.01 9.78
N GLY A 309 12.17 12.51 9.47
CA GLY A 309 11.92 13.39 8.34
C GLY A 309 11.90 12.69 6.98
N TYR A 310 12.00 11.35 6.93
CA TYR A 310 11.89 10.55 5.72
C TYR A 310 11.25 9.20 6.00
N ALA A 311 10.64 8.61 4.97
CA ALA A 311 10.09 7.26 4.96
C ALA A 311 10.56 6.52 3.71
N ASN A 312 10.31 5.21 3.64
CA ASN A 312 10.57 4.45 2.42
C ASN A 312 9.61 4.90 1.32
N SER A 313 10.13 5.36 0.19
CA SER A 313 9.29 5.89 -0.90
C SER A 313 8.34 4.84 -1.49
N TYR A 314 8.73 3.57 -1.48
CA TYR A 314 7.94 2.45 -1.99
C TYR A 314 8.15 1.19 -1.15
N ILE A 315 7.04 0.57 -0.73
CA ILE A 315 7.02 -0.69 0.00
C ILE A 315 6.14 -1.69 -0.75
N THR A 316 6.67 -2.88 -1.01
CA THR A 316 5.88 -3.94 -1.63
C THR A 316 4.94 -4.56 -0.59
N ALA A 317 3.64 -4.53 -0.88
CA ALA A 317 2.64 -5.21 -0.07
C ALA A 317 2.83 -6.74 -0.14
N GLU A 318 2.72 -7.39 1.00
CA GLU A 318 2.86 -8.85 1.08
C GLU A 318 1.62 -9.55 0.54
N LEU A 319 1.88 -10.61 -0.24
CA LEU A 319 0.84 -11.47 -0.81
C LEU A 319 0.52 -12.63 0.13
N GLN A 320 -0.76 -12.86 0.32
CA GLN A 320 -1.30 -14.06 0.96
C GLN A 320 -1.86 -15.02 -0.08
N VAL A 321 -1.62 -16.31 0.11
CA VAL A 321 -2.24 -17.38 -0.68
C VAL A 321 -3.08 -18.23 0.28
N ARG A 322 -4.37 -18.27 0.03
CA ARG A 322 -5.31 -19.11 0.76
C ARG A 322 -5.80 -20.23 -0.15
N LYS A 323 -5.85 -21.46 0.37
CA LYS A 323 -6.32 -22.65 -0.33
C LYS A 323 -7.66 -23.10 0.23
N ALA A 324 -8.50 -23.74 -0.58
CA ALA A 324 -9.69 -24.40 -0.10
C ALA A 324 -9.32 -25.56 0.84
N GLU A 325 -10.12 -25.81 1.86
CA GLU A 325 -9.84 -26.86 2.87
C GLU A 325 -9.70 -28.25 2.23
N ASN A 326 -10.46 -28.53 1.17
CA ASN A 326 -10.39 -29.80 0.43
C ASN A 326 -9.04 -30.04 -0.30
N GLU A 327 -8.18 -29.02 -0.48
CA GLU A 327 -6.83 -29.15 -1.03
C GLU A 327 -5.77 -29.41 0.05
N CYS A 328 -6.07 -29.11 1.32
CA CYS A 328 -5.14 -29.39 2.43
C CYS A 328 -5.08 -30.87 2.77
N ASP A 329 -6.18 -31.61 2.59
CA ASP A 329 -6.27 -33.05 2.95
C ASP A 329 -5.69 -33.98 1.84
N ALA A 330 -5.45 -33.47 0.64
CA ALA A 330 -4.90 -34.26 -0.47
C ALA A 330 -3.35 -34.30 -0.54
N ALA A 331 -2.67 -33.62 0.38
CA ALA A 331 -1.20 -33.48 0.40
C ALA A 331 -0.52 -34.26 1.56
N HIS A 332 -1.23 -35.21 2.21
CA HIS A 332 -0.70 -36.12 3.21
C HIS A 332 -0.69 -37.58 2.76
#